data_3863dfb7af3d6b8d3190f39134bec575
#
_entry.id   3863dfb7af3d6b8d3190f39134bec575
#
_cell.length_a   1.000
_cell.length_b   1.000
_cell.length_c   1.000
_cell.angle_alpha   90.00
_cell.angle_beta   90.00
_cell.angle_gamma   90.00
#
_symmetry.space_group_name_H-M   'P 1'
#
loop_
_entity.id
_entity.type
_entity.pdbx_description
1 polymer ?
#
loop_
_entity_poly.entity_id
_entity_poly.type
_entity_poly.pdbx_seq_one_letter_code
_entity_poly.pdbx_strand_id
1 'polypeptide(L)'
;MRILYLDCGMGAAVDMLAAALYELLDEKDAFIQKMNACGIPGVQFITEPSVKCGIVGTHFRVLVDGTEEMADHDHEHHHDHDHDHDHEHDHDHEHDHDHDHDHEHEHEHEHDHDHEHHHEHEHHHAHVHRSMADIEGIIDGLALSEEVRNNAMAVYRLIAEAEGKAHGKPVTEIHFHEVGTMDAIADVTAVCQLMEMLDVSRVLSSPVHVGCGKVRCAHGILPVPAPATAFILQDVPIYGGKIQGELCTPTGAALLKTFVSSFGEMPPLKVAKIGYGMGTKDFEAANCVRALLAESVGQGDMVAELSCNLDDMTPERIGFAMDRLFEAGALDVYTISLGMKKSRPGIMLCVICKEEDRDSMVRLIFQHTTTLGVRESNSRRYTLQRNMETIHGPLGDVRVKRSEGYGVQRRKVEYEDLARIAKEKGMSIDEVVKKIGL
;
A
#
# COMPACT_ATOMS: atom_id res chain seq x y z
N MET A 1 15.65 1.96 12.05
CA MET A 1 14.44 2.47 11.34
C MET A 1 13.45 1.33 11.32
N ARG A 2 12.22 1.56 11.83
CA ARG A 2 11.16 0.55 11.84
C ARG A 2 10.50 0.49 10.47
N ILE A 3 10.44 -0.68 9.88
CA ILE A 3 9.85 -0.92 8.55
C ILE A 3 8.73 -1.95 8.71
N LEU A 4 7.59 -1.66 8.10
CA LEU A 4 6.52 -2.62 7.92
C LEU A 4 6.58 -3.16 6.49
N TYR A 5 6.60 -4.47 6.31
CA TYR A 5 6.44 -5.11 5.02
C TYR A 5 5.13 -5.90 5.02
N LEU A 6 4.29 -5.64 4.02
CA LEU A 6 3.02 -6.32 3.80
C LEU A 6 3.16 -7.32 2.65
N ASP A 7 2.94 -8.58 2.93
CA ASP A 7 2.90 -9.63 1.91
C ASP A 7 1.44 -9.86 1.50
N CYS A 8 1.10 -9.34 0.33
CA CYS A 8 -0.23 -9.37 -0.27
C CYS A 8 -0.36 -10.49 -1.32
N GLY A 9 0.36 -11.62 -1.13
CA GLY A 9 0.31 -12.78 -2.00
C GLY A 9 -1.06 -13.48 -2.08
N MET A 10 -1.96 -13.17 -1.14
CA MET A 10 -3.37 -13.58 -1.14
C MET A 10 -4.31 -12.37 -1.17
N GLY A 11 -3.85 -11.26 -1.75
CA GLY A 11 -4.62 -10.03 -1.84
C GLY A 11 -4.54 -9.16 -0.59
N ALA A 12 -5.54 -8.29 -0.43
CA ALA A 12 -5.69 -7.41 0.71
C ALA A 12 -7.17 -7.04 0.87
N ALA A 13 -7.78 -7.53 1.91
CA ALA A 13 -9.05 -7.06 2.43
C ALA A 13 -8.80 -6.32 3.75
N VAL A 14 -9.69 -5.43 4.13
CA VAL A 14 -9.47 -4.54 5.26
C VAL A 14 -9.38 -5.30 6.59
N ASP A 15 -10.22 -6.32 6.79
CA ASP A 15 -10.21 -7.24 7.93
C ASP A 15 -8.87 -7.98 8.06
N MET A 16 -8.32 -8.46 6.93
CA MET A 16 -7.01 -9.12 6.87
C MET A 16 -5.89 -8.17 7.24
N LEU A 17 -5.92 -6.93 6.73
CA LEU A 17 -4.94 -5.90 7.08
C LEU A 17 -5.02 -5.54 8.56
N ALA A 18 -6.24 -5.29 9.08
CA ALA A 18 -6.47 -4.99 10.49
C ALA A 18 -5.95 -6.10 11.40
N ALA A 19 -6.28 -7.36 11.09
CA ALA A 19 -5.84 -8.51 11.87
C ALA A 19 -4.31 -8.68 11.86
N ALA A 20 -3.68 -8.57 10.68
CA ALA A 20 -2.23 -8.71 10.56
C ALA A 20 -1.47 -7.62 11.33
N LEU A 21 -1.94 -6.38 11.27
CA LEU A 21 -1.36 -5.25 12.01
C LEU A 21 -1.61 -5.37 13.52
N TYR A 22 -2.80 -5.80 13.92
CA TYR A 22 -3.14 -6.05 15.32
C TYR A 22 -2.21 -7.05 15.99
N GLU A 23 -1.81 -8.12 15.29
CA GLU A 23 -0.86 -9.10 15.82
C GLU A 23 0.52 -8.52 16.12
N LEU A 24 0.90 -7.41 15.46
CA LEU A 24 2.19 -6.75 15.69
C LEU A 24 2.22 -5.87 16.95
N LEU A 25 1.06 -5.51 17.51
CA LEU A 25 0.98 -4.66 18.70
C LEU A 25 1.47 -5.39 19.94
N ASP A 26 2.10 -4.64 20.86
CA ASP A 26 2.40 -5.09 22.21
C ASP A 26 1.16 -4.95 23.13
N GLU A 27 0.40 -3.87 22.98
CA GLU A 27 -0.75 -3.53 23.82
C GLU A 27 -2.07 -3.73 23.06
N LYS A 28 -2.39 -4.99 22.77
CA LYS A 28 -3.58 -5.38 22.00
C LYS A 28 -4.90 -4.97 22.64
N ASP A 29 -5.01 -5.14 23.97
CA ASP A 29 -6.23 -4.79 24.72
C ASP A 29 -6.49 -3.29 24.72
N ALA A 30 -5.44 -2.47 24.79
CA ALA A 30 -5.55 -1.02 24.73
C ALA A 30 -6.11 -0.54 23.39
N PHE A 31 -5.72 -1.19 22.28
CA PHE A 31 -6.27 -0.92 20.96
C PHE A 31 -7.77 -1.23 20.90
N ILE A 32 -8.19 -2.44 21.31
CA ILE A 32 -9.61 -2.84 21.30
C ILE A 32 -10.45 -1.91 22.20
N GLN A 33 -9.96 -1.56 23.39
CA GLN A 33 -10.65 -0.61 24.28
C GLN A 33 -10.77 0.78 23.62
N LYS A 34 -9.71 1.28 22.98
CA LYS A 34 -9.73 2.57 22.28
C LYS A 34 -10.74 2.55 21.13
N MET A 35 -10.73 1.50 20.31
CA MET A 35 -11.66 1.39 19.18
C MET A 35 -13.11 1.26 19.62
N ASN A 36 -13.41 0.45 20.65
CA ASN A 36 -14.75 0.33 21.20
C ASN A 36 -15.25 1.61 21.91
N ALA A 37 -14.34 2.54 22.25
CA ALA A 37 -14.66 3.82 22.85
C ALA A 37 -14.59 5.01 21.87
N CYS A 38 -14.25 4.79 20.58
CA CYS A 38 -14.00 5.88 19.63
C CYS A 38 -15.28 6.61 19.18
N GLY A 39 -16.46 6.02 19.40
CA GLY A 39 -17.75 6.69 19.16
C GLY A 39 -18.41 6.32 17.82
N ILE A 40 -18.03 5.23 17.18
CA ILE A 40 -18.76 4.70 16.01
C ILE A 40 -20.07 4.07 16.53
N PRO A 41 -21.25 4.54 16.06
CA PRO A 41 -22.53 4.08 16.60
C PRO A 41 -22.78 2.60 16.32
N GLY A 42 -23.20 1.83 17.35
CA GLY A 42 -23.58 0.42 17.24
C GLY A 42 -22.43 -0.54 16.97
N VAL A 43 -21.19 -0.07 16.87
CA VAL A 43 -20.02 -0.88 16.49
C VAL A 43 -19.32 -1.48 17.69
N GLN A 44 -18.94 -2.76 17.56
CA GLN A 44 -18.08 -3.47 18.50
C GLN A 44 -16.97 -4.21 17.72
N PHE A 45 -15.73 -3.98 18.14
CA PHE A 45 -14.54 -4.64 17.58
C PHE A 45 -14.20 -5.89 18.39
N ILE A 46 -14.05 -7.01 17.70
CA ILE A 46 -13.64 -8.28 18.30
C ILE A 46 -12.55 -8.94 17.47
N THR A 47 -11.77 -9.80 18.10
CA THR A 47 -10.74 -10.60 17.44
C THR A 47 -10.84 -12.03 17.89
N GLU A 48 -10.65 -12.97 16.98
CA GLU A 48 -10.68 -14.39 17.26
C GLU A 48 -9.52 -15.14 16.56
N PRO A 49 -9.01 -16.23 17.17
CA PRO A 49 -8.04 -17.08 16.47
C PRO A 49 -8.68 -17.73 15.26
N SER A 50 -7.96 -17.78 14.15
CA SER A 50 -8.40 -18.45 12.92
C SER A 50 -7.25 -19.25 12.32
N VAL A 51 -7.60 -20.34 11.60
CA VAL A 51 -6.62 -21.23 10.98
C VAL A 51 -6.95 -21.42 9.51
N LYS A 52 -6.00 -21.10 8.63
CA LYS A 52 -6.09 -21.32 7.18
C LYS A 52 -4.92 -22.18 6.71
N CYS A 53 -5.19 -23.31 6.08
CA CYS A 53 -4.15 -24.26 5.61
C CYS A 53 -3.10 -24.61 6.67
N GLY A 54 -3.52 -24.75 7.95
CA GLY A 54 -2.62 -25.06 9.07
C GLY A 54 -1.81 -23.87 9.62
N ILE A 55 -1.95 -22.67 9.06
CA ILE A 55 -1.36 -21.43 9.58
C ILE A 55 -2.34 -20.82 10.58
N VAL A 56 -1.87 -20.57 11.80
CA VAL A 56 -2.64 -19.88 12.85
C VAL A 56 -2.41 -18.38 12.73
N GLY A 57 -3.49 -17.61 12.82
CA GLY A 57 -3.48 -16.15 12.84
C GLY A 57 -4.75 -15.61 13.46
N THR A 58 -4.97 -14.33 13.32
CA THR A 58 -6.13 -13.63 13.86
C THR A 58 -7.14 -13.31 12.75
N HIS A 59 -8.43 -13.46 13.07
CA HIS A 59 -9.52 -12.88 12.29
C HIS A 59 -10.05 -11.67 13.06
N PHE A 60 -10.14 -10.54 12.37
CA PHE A 60 -10.64 -9.28 12.91
C PHE A 60 -12.08 -9.09 12.44
N ARG A 61 -12.98 -8.81 13.36
CA ARG A 61 -14.42 -8.68 13.07
C ARG A 61 -14.98 -7.41 13.66
N VAL A 62 -15.84 -6.80 12.91
CA VAL A 62 -16.65 -5.66 13.32
C VAL A 62 -18.11 -6.13 13.42
N LEU A 63 -18.71 -5.96 14.59
CA LEU A 63 -20.14 -6.21 14.79
C LEU A 63 -20.88 -4.88 14.79
N VAL A 64 -21.95 -4.78 14.01
CA VAL A 64 -22.87 -3.65 14.01
C VAL A 64 -24.18 -4.10 14.63
N ASP A 65 -24.61 -3.45 15.71
CA ASP A 65 -25.77 -3.83 16.51
C ASP A 65 -25.77 -5.31 16.95
N GLY A 66 -24.56 -5.84 17.22
CA GLY A 66 -24.33 -7.21 17.68
C GLY A 66 -24.32 -8.28 16.60
N THR A 67 -24.42 -7.90 15.33
CA THR A 67 -24.34 -8.80 14.16
C THR A 67 -23.23 -8.38 13.22
N GLU A 68 -22.61 -9.32 12.52
CA GLU A 68 -21.69 -9.01 11.42
C GLU A 68 -22.50 -8.61 10.19
N GLU A 69 -22.21 -7.44 9.59
CA GLU A 69 -22.80 -7.06 8.32
C GLU A 69 -22.18 -7.95 7.23
N MET A 70 -22.88 -9.04 6.85
CA MET A 70 -22.41 -9.88 5.75
C MET A 70 -22.70 -9.18 4.43
N ALA A 71 -21.70 -9.04 3.57
CA ALA A 71 -21.94 -8.70 2.17
C ALA A 71 -22.83 -9.79 1.54
N ASP A 72 -23.86 -9.39 0.79
CA ASP A 72 -24.94 -10.21 0.20
C ASP A 72 -24.49 -11.39 -0.71
N HIS A 73 -23.33 -12.00 -0.48
CA HIS A 73 -22.66 -12.90 -1.43
C HIS A 73 -22.62 -14.37 -1.05
N ASP A 74 -23.01 -14.79 0.17
CA ASP A 74 -22.82 -16.16 0.65
C ASP A 74 -24.11 -16.95 0.91
N HIS A 75 -25.17 -16.70 0.14
CA HIS A 75 -26.25 -17.67 0.05
C HIS A 75 -26.05 -18.59 -1.18
N GLU A 76 -25.03 -19.44 -1.14
CA GLU A 76 -25.05 -20.69 -1.90
C GLU A 76 -26.09 -21.62 -1.26
N HIS A 77 -27.32 -21.59 -1.79
CA HIS A 77 -28.28 -22.63 -1.51
C HIS A 77 -27.78 -23.95 -2.14
N HIS A 78 -27.05 -24.74 -1.36
CA HIS A 78 -26.90 -26.16 -1.66
C HIS A 78 -28.27 -26.81 -1.56
N HIS A 79 -28.99 -26.87 -2.68
CA HIS A 79 -30.05 -27.78 -2.86
C HIS A 79 -29.44 -29.13 -3.25
N ASP A 80 -29.03 -29.92 -2.25
CA ASP A 80 -28.79 -31.33 -2.42
C ASP A 80 -30.17 -32.00 -2.63
N HIS A 81 -30.57 -32.09 -3.90
CA HIS A 81 -31.66 -32.97 -4.30
C HIS A 81 -31.03 -34.32 -4.69
N ASP A 82 -30.76 -35.16 -3.68
CA ASP A 82 -30.60 -36.58 -3.88
C ASP A 82 -31.97 -37.15 -4.28
N HIS A 83 -32.21 -37.27 -5.58
CA HIS A 83 -33.24 -38.09 -6.12
C HIS A 83 -32.59 -39.33 -6.72
N ASP A 84 -32.38 -40.35 -5.84
CA ASP A 84 -32.19 -41.72 -6.27
C ASP A 84 -33.50 -42.22 -6.89
N HIS A 85 -33.53 -42.28 -8.22
CA HIS A 85 -34.51 -43.05 -8.95
C HIS A 85 -33.78 -44.17 -9.70
N ASP A 86 -33.62 -45.30 -8.99
CA ASP A 86 -33.32 -46.57 -9.62
C ASP A 86 -34.53 -46.99 -10.47
N HIS A 87 -34.40 -46.93 -11.79
CA HIS A 87 -35.25 -47.65 -12.72
C HIS A 87 -34.35 -48.51 -13.62
N GLU A 88 -34.17 -49.76 -13.18
CA GLU A 88 -33.74 -50.85 -14.05
C GLU A 88 -34.85 -51.14 -15.04
N HIS A 89 -34.62 -50.98 -16.33
CA HIS A 89 -35.36 -51.59 -17.41
C HIS A 89 -34.39 -52.16 -18.42
N ASP A 90 -34.16 -53.48 -18.25
CA ASP A 90 -33.63 -54.34 -19.31
C ASP A 90 -34.67 -54.48 -20.41
N HIS A 91 -34.34 -54.08 -21.63
CA HIS A 91 -34.97 -54.57 -22.82
C HIS A 91 -33.96 -54.70 -23.95
N ASP A 92 -33.48 -55.95 -24.14
CA ASP A 92 -32.87 -56.39 -25.36
C ASP A 92 -33.96 -56.50 -26.45
N HIS A 93 -33.84 -55.81 -27.57
CA HIS A 93 -34.40 -56.17 -28.86
C HIS A 93 -33.55 -55.62 -29.99
N GLU A 94 -32.84 -56.53 -30.65
CA GLU A 94 -32.37 -56.38 -32.02
C GLU A 94 -33.56 -56.43 -32.97
N HIS A 95 -33.73 -55.45 -33.83
CA HIS A 95 -34.32 -55.60 -35.16
C HIS A 95 -33.96 -54.46 -36.10
N ASP A 96 -33.24 -54.82 -37.17
CA ASP A 96 -33.13 -54.05 -38.40
C ASP A 96 -34.51 -53.91 -39.05
N HIS A 97 -34.87 -52.72 -39.51
CA HIS A 97 -35.62 -52.48 -40.74
C HIS A 97 -35.72 -50.98 -41.06
N ASP A 98 -35.27 -50.65 -42.24
CA ASP A 98 -35.57 -49.41 -42.97
C ASP A 98 -37.07 -49.25 -43.18
N HIS A 99 -37.60 -48.06 -42.93
CA HIS A 99 -38.71 -47.45 -43.68
C HIS A 99 -38.97 -46.02 -43.24
N ASP A 100 -38.91 -45.08 -44.20
CA ASP A 100 -39.42 -43.72 -44.18
C ASP A 100 -40.91 -43.70 -43.85
N HIS A 101 -41.36 -42.92 -42.89
CA HIS A 101 -42.69 -42.27 -42.87
C HIS A 101 -42.72 -41.09 -41.93
N ASP A 102 -43.04 -39.93 -42.48
CA ASP A 102 -43.50 -38.71 -41.79
C ASP A 102 -44.76 -38.96 -40.98
N HIS A 103 -44.72 -38.66 -39.72
CA HIS A 103 -45.95 -38.37 -38.94
C HIS A 103 -45.68 -37.29 -37.87
N GLU A 104 -46.29 -36.15 -38.10
CA GLU A 104 -46.52 -35.11 -37.10
C GLU A 104 -47.49 -35.63 -36.02
N HIS A 105 -47.07 -35.58 -34.78
CA HIS A 105 -47.99 -35.69 -33.61
C HIS A 105 -47.71 -34.56 -32.65
N GLU A 106 -48.62 -33.57 -32.65
CA GLU A 106 -48.77 -32.59 -31.58
C GLU A 106 -49.39 -33.31 -30.36
N HIS A 107 -48.70 -33.26 -29.22
CA HIS A 107 -49.31 -33.59 -27.95
C HIS A 107 -49.15 -32.38 -27.01
N GLU A 108 -50.22 -31.61 -26.88
CA GLU A 108 -50.43 -30.66 -25.80
C GLU A 108 -50.71 -31.44 -24.50
N HIS A 109 -49.87 -31.27 -23.50
CA HIS A 109 -50.16 -31.62 -22.12
C HIS A 109 -50.12 -30.36 -21.26
N GLU A 110 -51.30 -29.80 -21.02
CA GLU A 110 -51.51 -28.82 -19.97
C GLU A 110 -51.47 -29.55 -18.62
N HIS A 111 -50.52 -29.24 -17.78
CA HIS A 111 -50.53 -29.55 -16.35
C HIS A 111 -50.53 -28.25 -15.56
N ASP A 112 -51.73 -27.79 -15.21
CA ASP A 112 -51.95 -26.79 -14.17
C ASP A 112 -51.58 -27.41 -12.81
N HIS A 113 -50.51 -26.92 -12.21
CA HIS A 113 -50.24 -27.07 -10.80
C HIS A 113 -50.09 -25.68 -10.16
N ASP A 114 -51.21 -25.12 -9.73
CA ASP A 114 -51.24 -24.02 -8.78
C ASP A 114 -50.72 -24.52 -7.42
N HIS A 115 -49.48 -24.15 -7.11
CA HIS A 115 -48.99 -24.13 -5.76
C HIS A 115 -48.64 -22.72 -5.36
N GLU A 116 -49.64 -22.01 -4.80
CA GLU A 116 -49.39 -20.77 -4.07
C GLU A 116 -48.65 -21.10 -2.76
N HIS A 117 -47.33 -20.94 -2.76
CA HIS A 117 -46.57 -20.79 -1.53
C HIS A 117 -46.27 -19.33 -1.30
N HIS A 118 -47.18 -18.66 -0.58
CA HIS A 118 -46.87 -17.38 0.05
C HIS A 118 -45.85 -17.62 1.18
N HIS A 119 -44.58 -17.41 0.92
CA HIS A 119 -43.59 -17.10 1.94
C HIS A 119 -43.21 -15.63 1.81
N GLU A 120 -44.02 -14.77 2.44
CA GLU A 120 -43.62 -13.40 2.75
C GLU A 120 -42.60 -13.47 3.89
N HIS A 121 -41.31 -13.51 3.54
CA HIS A 121 -40.24 -13.06 4.41
C HIS A 121 -39.63 -11.81 3.77
N GLU A 122 -40.35 -10.69 3.92
CA GLU A 122 -39.78 -9.38 3.68
C GLU A 122 -38.76 -9.06 4.81
N HIS A 123 -37.53 -9.51 4.65
CA HIS A 123 -36.42 -8.89 5.34
C HIS A 123 -35.93 -7.71 4.45
N HIS A 124 -36.65 -6.61 4.51
CA HIS A 124 -36.13 -5.33 4.02
C HIS A 124 -35.01 -4.88 4.96
N HIS A 125 -33.78 -5.33 4.69
CA HIS A 125 -32.62 -4.58 5.14
C HIS A 125 -32.58 -3.29 4.33
N ALA A 126 -32.94 -2.17 4.95
CA ALA A 126 -32.80 -0.86 4.36
C ALA A 126 -31.31 -0.61 4.10
N HIS A 127 -30.86 -0.78 2.86
CA HIS A 127 -29.50 -0.41 2.45
C HIS A 127 -29.34 1.10 2.67
N VAL A 128 -28.61 1.48 3.71
CA VAL A 128 -28.31 2.86 4.01
C VAL A 128 -27.21 3.33 3.06
N HIS A 129 -27.63 4.05 2.02
CA HIS A 129 -26.67 4.72 1.12
C HIS A 129 -26.11 5.96 1.78
N ARG A 130 -24.80 6.02 1.96
CA ARG A 130 -24.11 7.18 2.54
C ARG A 130 -23.39 7.97 1.47
N SER A 131 -23.50 9.27 1.53
CA SER A 131 -22.68 10.19 0.73
C SER A 131 -21.31 10.40 1.37
N MET A 132 -20.37 10.98 0.63
CA MET A 132 -19.06 11.37 1.17
C MET A 132 -19.19 12.32 2.37
N ALA A 133 -20.18 13.22 2.37
CA ALA A 133 -20.42 14.15 3.48
C ALA A 133 -20.92 13.44 4.74
N ASP A 134 -21.71 12.36 4.60
CA ASP A 134 -22.15 11.56 5.75
C ASP A 134 -20.98 10.84 6.40
N ILE A 135 -20.08 10.28 5.58
CA ILE A 135 -18.85 9.60 6.05
C ILE A 135 -17.92 10.60 6.74
N GLU A 136 -17.71 11.77 6.14
CA GLU A 136 -16.90 12.85 6.74
C GLU A 136 -17.48 13.26 8.10
N GLY A 137 -18.79 13.44 8.21
CA GLY A 137 -19.45 13.78 9.48
C GLY A 137 -19.26 12.70 10.57
N ILE A 138 -19.27 11.41 10.18
CA ILE A 138 -19.02 10.30 11.11
C ILE A 138 -17.56 10.33 11.57
N ILE A 139 -16.60 10.37 10.63
CA ILE A 139 -15.16 10.31 10.94
C ILE A 139 -14.71 11.50 11.77
N ASP A 140 -15.20 12.71 11.48
CA ASP A 140 -14.89 13.93 12.24
C ASP A 140 -15.38 13.86 13.68
N GLY A 141 -16.49 13.16 13.92
CA GLY A 141 -17.06 12.95 15.25
C GLY A 141 -16.32 11.92 16.12
N LEU A 142 -15.35 11.17 15.57
CA LEU A 142 -14.67 10.11 16.31
C LEU A 142 -13.65 10.66 17.30
N ALA A 143 -13.59 10.04 18.49
CA ALA A 143 -12.59 10.32 19.52
C ALA A 143 -11.22 9.70 19.20
N LEU A 144 -10.71 9.98 17.99
CA LEU A 144 -9.42 9.55 17.47
C LEU A 144 -8.54 10.77 17.17
N SER A 145 -7.25 10.56 16.96
CA SER A 145 -6.32 11.65 16.61
C SER A 145 -6.69 12.28 15.27
N GLU A 146 -6.24 13.52 15.06
CA GLU A 146 -6.42 14.21 13.78
C GLU A 146 -5.74 13.45 12.63
N GLU A 147 -4.59 12.84 12.89
CA GLU A 147 -3.85 12.05 11.91
C GLU A 147 -4.66 10.83 11.46
N VAL A 148 -5.24 10.07 12.38
CA VAL A 148 -6.08 8.91 12.08
C VAL A 148 -7.29 9.31 11.26
N ARG A 149 -8.00 10.39 11.66
CA ARG A 149 -9.16 10.89 10.92
C ARG A 149 -8.78 11.34 9.51
N ASN A 150 -7.67 12.08 9.37
CA ASN A 150 -7.17 12.54 8.07
C ASN A 150 -6.79 11.36 7.15
N ASN A 151 -6.15 10.34 7.68
CA ASN A 151 -5.80 9.12 6.94
C ASN A 151 -7.06 8.36 6.50
N ALA A 152 -8.04 8.18 7.38
CA ALA A 152 -9.31 7.56 7.02
C ALA A 152 -10.04 8.34 5.92
N MET A 153 -10.08 9.67 6.00
CA MET A 153 -10.64 10.53 4.96
C MET A 153 -9.88 10.44 3.63
N ALA A 154 -8.55 10.29 3.67
CA ALA A 154 -7.74 10.09 2.46
C ALA A 154 -8.11 8.76 1.77
N VAL A 155 -8.29 7.68 2.53
CA VAL A 155 -8.76 6.39 2.02
C VAL A 155 -10.13 6.54 1.33
N TYR A 156 -11.10 7.20 1.99
CA TYR A 156 -12.43 7.39 1.42
C TYR A 156 -12.44 8.29 0.17
N ARG A 157 -11.56 9.30 0.10
CA ARG A 157 -11.41 10.12 -1.11
C ARG A 157 -10.92 9.29 -2.30
N LEU A 158 -9.93 8.40 -2.09
CA LEU A 158 -9.47 7.49 -3.14
C LEU A 158 -10.58 6.56 -3.63
N ILE A 159 -11.38 6.01 -2.71
CA ILE A 159 -12.53 5.17 -3.07
C ILE A 159 -13.57 5.98 -3.87
N ALA A 160 -13.93 7.17 -3.39
CA ALA A 160 -14.90 8.05 -4.05
C ALA A 160 -14.48 8.45 -5.48
N GLU A 161 -13.20 8.78 -5.68
CA GLU A 161 -12.63 9.07 -7.00
C GLU A 161 -12.69 7.86 -7.93
N ALA A 162 -12.39 6.67 -7.41
CA ALA A 162 -12.43 5.43 -8.18
C ALA A 162 -13.85 5.03 -8.57
N GLU A 163 -14.79 5.10 -7.64
CA GLU A 163 -16.23 4.88 -7.89
C GLU A 163 -16.78 5.92 -8.89
N GLY A 164 -16.39 7.20 -8.74
CA GLY A 164 -16.74 8.24 -9.69
C GLY A 164 -16.30 7.92 -11.12
N LYS A 165 -15.07 7.43 -11.28
CA LYS A 165 -14.53 6.97 -12.58
C LYS A 165 -15.27 5.74 -13.10
N ALA A 166 -15.54 4.76 -12.22
CA ALA A 166 -16.23 3.52 -12.59
C ALA A 166 -17.67 3.78 -13.06
N HIS A 167 -18.37 4.72 -12.44
CA HIS A 167 -19.76 5.07 -12.75
C HIS A 167 -19.89 6.23 -13.73
N GLY A 168 -18.80 6.90 -14.10
CA GLY A 168 -18.85 8.09 -14.96
C GLY A 168 -19.60 9.27 -14.33
N LYS A 169 -19.53 9.39 -12.98
CA LYS A 169 -20.22 10.43 -12.20
C LYS A 169 -19.22 11.28 -11.42
N PRO A 170 -19.54 12.55 -11.14
CA PRO A 170 -18.72 13.35 -10.24
C PRO A 170 -18.77 12.76 -8.80
N VAL A 171 -17.69 12.93 -8.04
CA VAL A 171 -17.55 12.42 -6.66
C VAL A 171 -18.70 12.87 -5.75
N THR A 172 -19.24 14.07 -5.97
CA THR A 172 -20.35 14.64 -5.20
C THR A 172 -21.69 13.91 -5.38
N GLU A 173 -21.81 13.09 -6.44
CA GLU A 173 -23.02 12.33 -6.76
C GLU A 173 -22.85 10.82 -6.47
N ILE A 174 -21.70 10.44 -5.89
CA ILE A 174 -21.44 9.04 -5.50
C ILE A 174 -22.15 8.76 -4.18
N HIS A 175 -22.90 7.68 -4.17
CA HIS A 175 -23.44 7.05 -2.98
C HIS A 175 -22.77 5.70 -2.78
N PHE A 176 -22.18 5.54 -1.62
CA PHE A 176 -21.51 4.31 -1.27
C PHE A 176 -22.53 3.24 -0.84
N HIS A 177 -22.42 2.07 -1.42
CA HIS A 177 -23.20 0.90 -1.05
C HIS A 177 -22.44 0.11 0.04
N GLU A 178 -21.63 -0.88 -0.35
CA GLU A 178 -20.88 -1.74 0.55
C GLU A 178 -19.80 -1.00 1.35
N VAL A 179 -19.02 -0.11 0.70
CA VAL A 179 -17.94 0.64 1.36
C VAL A 179 -18.41 1.80 2.24
N GLY A 180 -19.72 2.09 2.25
CA GLY A 180 -20.35 3.14 3.08
C GLY A 180 -21.04 2.60 4.33
N THR A 181 -20.98 1.31 4.59
CA THR A 181 -21.57 0.67 5.78
C THR A 181 -20.80 1.03 7.06
N MET A 182 -21.38 0.78 8.24
CA MET A 182 -20.71 1.13 9.50
C MET A 182 -19.52 0.22 9.79
N ASP A 183 -19.56 -1.02 9.38
CA ASP A 183 -18.44 -1.95 9.47
C ASP A 183 -17.26 -1.49 8.60
N ALA A 184 -17.50 -1.08 7.35
CA ALA A 184 -16.45 -0.57 6.47
C ALA A 184 -15.77 0.70 7.03
N ILE A 185 -16.56 1.63 7.63
CA ILE A 185 -16.01 2.83 8.29
C ILE A 185 -15.18 2.43 9.52
N ALA A 186 -15.68 1.48 10.30
CA ALA A 186 -14.99 0.96 11.46
C ALA A 186 -13.67 0.28 11.09
N ASP A 187 -13.69 -0.58 10.10
CA ASP A 187 -12.53 -1.31 9.60
C ASP A 187 -11.43 -0.36 9.08
N VAL A 188 -11.80 0.61 8.22
CA VAL A 188 -10.84 1.60 7.70
C VAL A 188 -10.22 2.41 8.83
N THR A 189 -11.04 2.87 9.79
CA THR A 189 -10.53 3.64 10.93
C THR A 189 -9.67 2.79 11.86
N ALA A 190 -9.98 1.49 12.03
CA ALA A 190 -9.17 0.55 12.80
C ALA A 190 -7.77 0.38 12.19
N VAL A 191 -7.68 0.18 10.87
CA VAL A 191 -6.36 0.10 10.19
C VAL A 191 -5.58 1.39 10.34
N CYS A 192 -6.21 2.56 10.17
CA CYS A 192 -5.55 3.85 10.37
C CYS A 192 -5.03 4.02 11.81
N GLN A 193 -5.80 3.59 12.82
CA GLN A 193 -5.39 3.61 14.23
C GLN A 193 -4.24 2.63 14.51
N LEU A 194 -4.26 1.44 13.90
CA LEU A 194 -3.17 0.47 14.00
C LEU A 194 -1.87 1.01 13.41
N MET A 195 -1.95 1.68 12.27
CA MET A 195 -0.79 2.31 11.65
C MET A 195 -0.16 3.40 12.52
N GLU A 196 -0.99 4.25 13.15
CA GLU A 196 -0.51 5.24 14.13
C GLU A 196 0.20 4.57 15.31
N MET A 197 -0.41 3.54 15.92
CA MET A 197 0.16 2.85 17.07
C MET A 197 1.45 2.09 16.75
N LEU A 198 1.58 1.57 15.54
CA LEU A 198 2.81 0.89 15.11
C LEU A 198 3.97 1.86 14.89
N ASP A 199 3.72 3.13 14.62
CA ASP A 199 4.72 4.19 14.42
C ASP A 199 5.91 3.72 13.56
N VAL A 200 5.60 3.32 12.32
CA VAL A 200 6.59 2.83 11.37
C VAL A 200 7.10 3.95 10.48
N SER A 201 8.39 3.97 10.25
CA SER A 201 9.01 5.00 9.40
C SER A 201 8.78 4.77 7.91
N ARG A 202 8.49 3.53 7.50
CA ARG A 202 8.29 3.16 6.10
C ARG A 202 7.42 1.91 5.99
N VAL A 203 6.51 1.93 5.02
CA VAL A 203 5.68 0.77 4.68
C VAL A 203 6.04 0.30 3.28
N LEU A 204 6.35 -0.97 3.14
CA LEU A 204 6.65 -1.65 1.89
C LEU A 204 5.60 -2.74 1.65
N SER A 205 5.32 -3.07 0.41
CA SER A 205 4.42 -4.18 0.06
C SER A 205 4.96 -5.01 -1.09
N SER A 206 4.62 -6.28 -1.12
CA SER A 206 4.74 -7.12 -2.33
C SER A 206 3.86 -6.57 -3.45
N PRO A 207 4.04 -7.01 -4.71
CA PRO A 207 2.98 -6.91 -5.71
C PRO A 207 1.67 -7.49 -5.18
N VAL A 208 0.52 -6.90 -5.57
CA VAL A 208 -0.79 -7.27 -5.01
C VAL A 208 -1.46 -8.34 -5.88
N HIS A 209 -1.82 -9.46 -5.27
CA HIS A 209 -2.62 -10.50 -5.90
C HIS A 209 -4.09 -10.08 -5.90
N VAL A 210 -4.64 -9.73 -7.05
CA VAL A 210 -6.03 -9.25 -7.14
C VAL A 210 -7.06 -10.37 -7.33
N GLY A 211 -6.62 -11.60 -7.61
CA GLY A 211 -7.47 -12.71 -8.00
C GLY A 211 -7.81 -12.70 -9.49
N CYS A 212 -8.73 -13.53 -9.92
CA CYS A 212 -9.19 -13.59 -11.31
C CYS A 212 -10.67 -14.02 -11.42
N GLY A 213 -11.22 -13.97 -12.64
CA GLY A 213 -12.60 -14.38 -12.91
C GLY A 213 -13.59 -13.26 -12.70
N LYS A 214 -14.64 -13.51 -11.93
CA LYS A 214 -15.77 -12.60 -11.72
C LYS A 214 -16.16 -12.57 -10.26
N VAL A 215 -16.68 -11.42 -9.82
CA VAL A 215 -17.30 -11.22 -8.50
C VAL A 215 -18.73 -10.74 -8.67
N ARG A 216 -19.62 -11.20 -7.82
CA ARG A 216 -20.98 -10.68 -7.72
C ARG A 216 -20.99 -9.57 -6.68
N CYS A 217 -21.62 -8.45 -6.97
CA CYS A 217 -21.77 -7.32 -6.05
C CYS A 217 -23.13 -6.65 -6.28
N ALA A 218 -23.46 -5.59 -5.53
CA ALA A 218 -24.71 -4.84 -5.68
C ALA A 218 -24.97 -4.37 -7.12
N HIS A 219 -23.95 -4.17 -7.93
CA HIS A 219 -24.02 -3.75 -9.34
C HIS A 219 -24.11 -4.94 -10.33
N GLY A 220 -24.22 -6.18 -9.84
CA GLY A 220 -24.26 -7.39 -10.66
C GLY A 220 -22.91 -8.13 -10.70
N ILE A 221 -22.64 -8.82 -11.80
CA ILE A 221 -21.42 -9.63 -11.97
C ILE A 221 -20.36 -8.80 -12.67
N LEU A 222 -19.26 -8.50 -11.96
CA LEU A 222 -18.14 -7.70 -12.43
C LEU A 222 -16.88 -8.54 -12.66
N PRO A 223 -15.97 -8.09 -13.55
CA PRO A 223 -14.65 -8.72 -13.69
C PRO A 223 -13.79 -8.46 -12.44
N VAL A 224 -12.85 -9.38 -12.15
CA VAL A 224 -11.84 -9.21 -11.08
C VAL A 224 -10.51 -8.76 -11.70
N PRO A 225 -9.87 -7.69 -11.16
CA PRO A 225 -10.35 -6.83 -10.07
C PRO A 225 -11.58 -6.01 -10.48
N ALA A 226 -12.44 -5.70 -9.51
CA ALA A 226 -13.60 -4.84 -9.73
C ALA A 226 -13.15 -3.44 -10.25
N PRO A 227 -13.98 -2.73 -11.04
CA PRO A 227 -13.56 -1.47 -11.67
C PRO A 227 -12.99 -0.43 -10.69
N ALA A 228 -13.59 -0.24 -9.53
CA ALA A 228 -13.08 0.69 -8.51
C ALA A 228 -11.70 0.25 -8.01
N THR A 229 -11.52 -1.03 -7.67
CA THR A 229 -10.22 -1.61 -7.27
C THR A 229 -9.16 -1.40 -8.35
N ALA A 230 -9.51 -1.61 -9.62
CA ALA A 230 -8.60 -1.40 -10.75
C ALA A 230 -8.16 0.07 -10.88
N PHE A 231 -9.08 1.04 -10.69
CA PHE A 231 -8.76 2.46 -10.70
C PHE A 231 -7.88 2.87 -9.52
N ILE A 232 -8.12 2.36 -8.32
CA ILE A 232 -7.30 2.63 -7.13
C ILE A 232 -5.88 2.12 -7.33
N LEU A 233 -5.72 0.91 -7.88
CA LEU A 233 -4.43 0.25 -8.07
C LEU A 233 -3.66 0.69 -9.34
N GLN A 234 -4.08 1.78 -10.01
CA GLN A 234 -3.25 2.36 -11.07
C GLN A 234 -1.85 2.70 -10.54
N ASP A 235 -0.82 2.38 -11.32
CA ASP A 235 0.62 2.51 -10.97
C ASP A 235 1.10 1.61 -9.81
N VAL A 236 0.28 0.67 -9.35
CA VAL A 236 0.65 -0.38 -8.40
C VAL A 236 0.91 -1.69 -9.16
N PRO A 237 2.01 -2.41 -8.93
CA PRO A 237 2.23 -3.72 -9.53
C PRO A 237 1.21 -4.73 -9.00
N ILE A 238 0.37 -5.25 -9.89
CA ILE A 238 -0.68 -6.24 -9.59
C ILE A 238 -0.54 -7.48 -10.45
N TYR A 239 -1.12 -8.60 -10.01
CA TYR A 239 -1.22 -9.83 -10.82
C TYR A 239 -2.50 -10.62 -10.49
N GLY A 240 -3.03 -11.36 -11.50
CA GLY A 240 -4.31 -12.06 -11.38
C GLY A 240 -4.22 -13.45 -10.75
N GLY A 241 -3.13 -14.18 -10.99
CA GLY A 241 -2.96 -15.54 -10.45
C GLY A 241 -3.97 -16.58 -10.98
N LYS A 242 -4.24 -17.62 -10.17
CA LYS A 242 -5.15 -18.73 -10.52
C LYS A 242 -6.40 -18.80 -9.64
N ILE A 243 -6.45 -18.06 -8.55
CA ILE A 243 -7.54 -18.11 -7.57
C ILE A 243 -8.74 -17.36 -8.12
N GLN A 244 -9.85 -18.05 -8.28
CA GLN A 244 -11.11 -17.48 -8.73
C GLN A 244 -11.75 -16.65 -7.62
N GLY A 245 -12.13 -15.42 -7.94
CA GLY A 245 -12.73 -14.47 -7.02
C GLY A 245 -11.87 -13.27 -6.72
N GLU A 246 -12.45 -12.29 -6.07
CA GLU A 246 -11.79 -11.06 -5.63
C GLU A 246 -10.97 -11.34 -4.37
N LEU A 247 -9.67 -11.04 -4.45
CA LEU A 247 -8.72 -11.14 -3.34
C LEU A 247 -8.33 -9.77 -2.78
N CYS A 248 -8.46 -8.71 -3.56
CA CYS A 248 -8.17 -7.35 -3.12
C CYS A 248 -9.43 -6.51 -3.25
N THR A 249 -9.98 -6.08 -2.12
CA THR A 249 -11.19 -5.25 -2.06
C THR A 249 -10.87 -3.77 -2.34
N PRO A 250 -11.85 -2.93 -2.73
CA PRO A 250 -11.64 -1.50 -2.91
C PRO A 250 -11.06 -0.81 -1.65
N THR A 251 -11.55 -1.19 -0.45
CA THR A 251 -11.05 -0.66 0.83
C THR A 251 -9.61 -1.09 1.10
N GLY A 252 -9.29 -2.37 0.89
CA GLY A 252 -7.92 -2.88 1.02
C GLY A 252 -6.95 -2.21 0.04
N ALA A 253 -7.36 -2.05 -1.21
CA ALA A 253 -6.59 -1.34 -2.23
C ALA A 253 -6.30 0.12 -1.85
N ALA A 254 -7.32 0.84 -1.34
CA ALA A 254 -7.19 2.24 -0.93
C ALA A 254 -6.27 2.40 0.29
N LEU A 255 -6.33 1.48 1.26
CA LEU A 255 -5.42 1.44 2.40
C LEU A 255 -3.98 1.20 1.95
N LEU A 256 -3.75 0.22 1.07
CA LEU A 256 -2.41 -0.01 0.51
C LEU A 256 -1.90 1.23 -0.24
N LYS A 257 -2.71 1.86 -1.06
CA LYS A 257 -2.33 3.07 -1.82
C LYS A 257 -2.02 4.25 -0.91
N THR A 258 -2.68 4.36 0.24
CA THR A 258 -2.47 5.44 1.21
C THR A 258 -1.19 5.26 2.01
N PHE A 259 -0.89 4.06 2.46
CA PHE A 259 0.19 3.83 3.42
C PHE A 259 1.49 3.29 2.80
N VAL A 260 1.41 2.55 1.69
CA VAL A 260 2.59 1.91 1.11
C VAL A 260 3.42 2.92 0.31
N SER A 261 4.68 3.08 0.72
CA SER A 261 5.62 3.97 0.04
C SER A 261 6.32 3.32 -1.16
N SER A 262 6.38 1.99 -1.23
CA SER A 262 7.00 1.28 -2.36
C SER A 262 6.48 -0.15 -2.44
N PHE A 263 6.17 -0.58 -3.66
CA PHE A 263 5.76 -1.95 -3.98
C PHE A 263 6.88 -2.68 -4.70
N GLY A 264 7.11 -3.94 -4.36
CA GLY A 264 8.13 -4.76 -5.01
C GLY A 264 8.55 -5.98 -4.21
N GLU A 265 9.68 -6.55 -4.57
CA GLU A 265 10.26 -7.69 -3.85
C GLU A 265 10.67 -7.28 -2.42
N MET A 266 10.56 -8.23 -1.48
CA MET A 266 10.95 -8.01 -0.11
C MET A 266 12.47 -7.77 -0.01
N PRO A 267 12.92 -6.61 0.47
CA PRO A 267 14.33 -6.38 0.68
C PRO A 267 14.85 -7.21 1.86
N PRO A 268 16.17 -7.34 2.04
CA PRO A 268 16.73 -7.96 3.25
C PRO A 268 16.30 -7.20 4.50
N LEU A 269 15.52 -7.86 5.38
CA LEU A 269 14.96 -7.31 6.61
C LEU A 269 15.34 -8.19 7.80
N LYS A 270 15.60 -7.54 8.96
CA LYS A 270 15.67 -8.24 10.23
C LYS A 270 14.30 -8.17 10.90
N VAL A 271 13.50 -9.22 10.69
CA VAL A 271 12.14 -9.31 11.19
C VAL A 271 12.15 -9.41 12.72
N ALA A 272 11.41 -8.53 13.37
CA ALA A 272 11.21 -8.51 14.83
C ALA A 272 9.89 -9.16 15.23
N LYS A 273 8.81 -8.93 14.49
CA LYS A 273 7.47 -9.49 14.72
C LYS A 273 6.81 -9.87 13.40
N ILE A 274 5.93 -10.86 13.46
CA ILE A 274 5.13 -11.34 12.32
C ILE A 274 3.69 -11.39 12.76
N GLY A 275 2.78 -10.89 11.91
CA GLY A 275 1.34 -10.99 12.09
C GLY A 275 0.68 -11.62 10.88
N TYR A 276 -0.31 -12.48 11.11
CA TYR A 276 -1.12 -13.13 10.11
C TYR A 276 -2.58 -12.71 10.28
N GLY A 277 -3.10 -11.95 9.33
CA GLY A 277 -4.52 -11.57 9.28
C GLY A 277 -5.27 -12.49 8.35
N MET A 278 -6.20 -13.26 8.91
CA MET A 278 -6.99 -14.27 8.20
C MET A 278 -8.23 -13.67 7.59
N GLY A 279 -8.46 -13.95 6.30
CA GLY A 279 -9.70 -13.58 5.63
C GLY A 279 -10.81 -14.57 5.87
N THR A 280 -12.05 -14.17 5.59
CA THR A 280 -13.27 -14.97 5.80
C THR A 280 -13.32 -16.19 4.86
N LYS A 281 -13.01 -16.01 3.57
CA LYS A 281 -13.14 -17.07 2.55
C LYS A 281 -12.06 -18.14 2.67
N ASP A 282 -12.43 -19.37 2.32
CA ASP A 282 -11.51 -20.50 2.21
C ASP A 282 -11.10 -20.74 0.76
N PHE A 283 -9.81 -20.94 0.55
CA PHE A 283 -9.21 -21.26 -0.74
C PHE A 283 -8.24 -22.42 -0.60
N GLU A 284 -7.77 -22.96 -1.71
CA GLU A 284 -6.71 -23.98 -1.75
C GLU A 284 -5.40 -23.46 -1.11
N ALA A 285 -5.15 -22.14 -1.19
CA ALA A 285 -4.07 -21.45 -0.51
C ALA A 285 -4.57 -20.73 0.75
N ALA A 286 -3.66 -20.51 1.73
CA ALA A 286 -4.00 -19.82 2.97
C ALA A 286 -4.43 -18.38 2.71
N ASN A 287 -5.71 -18.08 2.86
CA ASN A 287 -6.27 -16.76 2.69
C ASN A 287 -5.86 -15.84 3.84
N CYS A 288 -4.69 -15.22 3.72
CA CYS A 288 -4.18 -14.31 4.74
C CYS A 288 -3.26 -13.21 4.17
N VAL A 289 -3.24 -12.07 4.85
CA VAL A 289 -2.18 -11.07 4.73
C VAL A 289 -1.13 -11.36 5.79
N ARG A 290 0.13 -11.31 5.42
CA ARG A 290 1.24 -11.41 6.35
C ARG A 290 1.92 -10.05 6.51
N ALA A 291 1.97 -9.55 7.75
CA ALA A 291 2.65 -8.32 8.09
C ALA A 291 3.95 -8.62 8.85
N LEU A 292 5.06 -8.05 8.39
CA LEU A 292 6.37 -8.22 8.98
C LEU A 292 6.85 -6.88 9.52
N LEU A 293 6.92 -6.75 10.86
CA LEU A 293 7.55 -5.60 11.51
C LEU A 293 9.04 -5.89 11.63
N ALA A 294 9.85 -5.06 11.01
CA ALA A 294 11.27 -5.29 10.89
C ALA A 294 12.08 -4.03 11.19
N GLU A 295 13.34 -4.25 11.48
CA GLU A 295 14.35 -3.21 11.46
C GLU A 295 15.12 -3.30 10.14
N SER A 296 15.46 -2.15 9.56
CA SER A 296 16.35 -2.16 8.40
C SER A 296 17.68 -2.81 8.77
N VAL A 297 18.10 -3.79 8.00
CA VAL A 297 19.41 -4.45 8.20
C VAL A 297 20.50 -3.48 7.78
N GLY A 298 21.06 -2.77 8.75
CA GLY A 298 22.16 -1.82 8.59
C GLY A 298 21.67 -0.37 8.46
N GLN A 299 22.34 0.53 9.15
CA GLN A 299 22.23 1.99 8.97
C GLN A 299 22.86 2.43 7.63
N GLY A 300 22.64 1.68 6.56
CA GLY A 300 23.08 2.01 5.23
C GLY A 300 21.92 2.65 4.47
N ASP A 301 22.05 3.92 4.22
CA ASP A 301 21.22 4.68 3.30
C ASP A 301 21.45 4.12 1.88
N MET A 302 20.39 3.69 1.18
CA MET A 302 20.51 3.32 -0.23
C MET A 302 20.51 4.59 -1.06
N VAL A 303 21.46 4.70 -1.96
CA VAL A 303 21.56 5.83 -2.88
C VAL A 303 21.69 5.33 -4.31
N ALA A 304 21.04 6.04 -5.23
CA ALA A 304 21.27 5.86 -6.66
C ALA A 304 22.50 6.67 -7.06
N GLU A 305 23.45 6.03 -7.73
CA GLU A 305 24.59 6.67 -8.36
C GLU A 305 24.37 6.67 -9.87
N LEU A 306 24.14 7.87 -10.41
CA LEU A 306 23.91 8.12 -11.83
C LEU A 306 25.19 8.63 -12.48
N SER A 307 25.58 8.09 -13.63
CA SER A 307 26.79 8.52 -14.31
C SER A 307 26.61 8.62 -15.82
N CYS A 308 27.23 9.63 -16.42
CA CYS A 308 27.28 9.80 -17.86
C CYS A 308 28.63 10.35 -18.32
N ASN A 309 29.02 10.07 -19.57
CA ASN A 309 30.27 10.52 -20.14
C ASN A 309 29.99 11.67 -21.11
N LEU A 310 30.81 12.73 -21.03
CA LEU A 310 30.70 13.97 -21.79
C LEU A 310 32.02 14.25 -22.48
N ASP A 311 32.05 14.44 -23.81
CA ASP A 311 33.24 14.77 -24.60
C ASP A 311 33.09 16.04 -25.45
N ASP A 312 31.96 16.74 -25.31
CA ASP A 312 31.54 17.87 -26.13
C ASP A 312 30.96 19.06 -25.36
N MET A 313 31.15 19.09 -24.03
CA MET A 313 30.70 20.17 -23.15
C MET A 313 31.88 21.00 -22.61
N THR A 314 31.67 22.31 -22.50
CA THR A 314 32.63 23.19 -21.81
C THR A 314 32.54 23.06 -20.29
N PRO A 315 33.64 23.32 -19.55
CA PRO A 315 33.62 23.24 -18.09
C PRO A 315 32.54 24.12 -17.45
N GLU A 316 32.28 25.32 -18.00
CA GLU A 316 31.24 26.22 -17.48
C GLU A 316 29.83 25.62 -17.60
N ARG A 317 29.54 24.97 -18.73
CA ARG A 317 28.23 24.28 -18.91
C ARG A 317 28.09 23.09 -17.99
N ILE A 318 29.18 22.35 -17.74
CA ILE A 318 29.17 21.23 -16.75
C ILE A 318 28.95 21.79 -15.35
N GLY A 319 29.65 22.90 -14.98
CA GLY A 319 29.45 23.57 -13.70
C GLY A 319 27.98 23.99 -13.48
N PHE A 320 27.36 24.60 -14.50
CA PHE A 320 25.97 24.98 -14.46
C PHE A 320 25.05 23.75 -14.26
N ALA A 321 25.30 22.63 -14.94
CA ALA A 321 24.54 21.41 -14.76
C ALA A 321 24.69 20.87 -13.33
N MET A 322 25.90 20.89 -12.76
CA MET A 322 26.14 20.47 -11.37
C MET A 322 25.34 21.33 -10.38
N ASP A 323 25.31 22.65 -10.58
CA ASP A 323 24.55 23.56 -9.71
C ASP A 323 23.05 23.23 -9.75
N ARG A 324 22.49 22.97 -10.93
CA ARG A 324 21.07 22.57 -11.08
C ARG A 324 20.75 21.26 -10.38
N LEU A 325 21.67 20.30 -10.43
CA LEU A 325 21.52 19.00 -9.76
C LEU A 325 21.58 19.15 -8.23
N PHE A 326 22.49 19.97 -7.70
CA PHE A 326 22.52 20.27 -6.28
C PHE A 326 21.27 21.00 -5.79
N GLU A 327 20.77 21.98 -6.52
CA GLU A 327 19.54 22.70 -6.20
C GLU A 327 18.32 21.80 -6.21
N ALA A 328 18.32 20.76 -7.03
CA ALA A 328 17.27 19.75 -7.07
C ALA A 328 17.38 18.68 -5.98
N GLY A 329 18.38 18.75 -5.10
CA GLY A 329 18.53 17.86 -3.95
C GLY A 329 19.50 16.69 -4.14
N ALA A 330 20.37 16.73 -5.15
CA ALA A 330 21.45 15.74 -5.24
C ALA A 330 22.28 15.74 -3.95
N LEU A 331 22.61 14.56 -3.46
CA LEU A 331 23.41 14.37 -2.24
C LEU A 331 24.88 14.70 -2.48
N ASP A 332 25.34 14.42 -3.68
CA ASP A 332 26.69 14.78 -4.16
C ASP A 332 26.70 14.82 -5.69
N VAL A 333 27.51 15.70 -6.26
CA VAL A 333 27.75 15.78 -7.70
C VAL A 333 29.24 16.02 -7.90
N TYR A 334 29.90 15.17 -8.67
CA TYR A 334 31.30 15.28 -8.92
C TYR A 334 31.68 14.85 -10.34
N THR A 335 32.89 15.21 -10.77
CA THR A 335 33.39 14.85 -12.09
C THR A 335 34.67 14.07 -12.00
N ILE A 336 34.86 13.14 -12.97
CA ILE A 336 36.08 12.37 -13.14
C ILE A 336 36.59 12.55 -14.56
N SER A 337 37.86 12.95 -14.74
CA SER A 337 38.51 13.02 -16.06
C SER A 337 38.74 11.61 -16.61
N LEU A 338 38.41 11.39 -17.89
CA LEU A 338 38.59 10.11 -18.53
C LEU A 338 39.01 10.23 -20.01
N GLY A 339 39.58 9.18 -20.53
CA GLY A 339 39.83 9.02 -21.96
C GLY A 339 38.70 8.27 -22.65
N MET A 340 38.19 8.83 -23.73
CA MET A 340 37.11 8.20 -24.50
C MET A 340 37.62 7.59 -25.82
N LYS A 341 36.76 6.83 -26.51
CA LYS A 341 37.05 6.28 -27.84
C LYS A 341 37.56 7.38 -28.79
N LYS A 342 38.38 6.99 -29.75
CA LYS A 342 39.05 7.93 -30.70
C LYS A 342 40.00 8.91 -30.03
N SER A 343 40.61 8.52 -28.89
CA SER A 343 41.55 9.31 -28.11
C SER A 343 41.04 10.69 -27.67
N ARG A 344 39.76 10.86 -27.46
CA ARG A 344 39.17 12.11 -27.00
C ARG A 344 39.25 12.22 -25.47
N PRO A 345 39.67 13.37 -24.94
CA PRO A 345 39.50 13.67 -23.54
C PRO A 345 38.00 13.81 -23.23
N GLY A 346 37.55 13.33 -22.08
CA GLY A 346 36.16 13.45 -21.64
C GLY A 346 36.07 13.61 -20.13
N ILE A 347 34.86 13.85 -19.68
CA ILE A 347 34.50 13.97 -18.27
C ILE A 347 33.37 13.01 -17.99
N MET A 348 33.49 12.22 -16.93
CA MET A 348 32.35 11.48 -16.37
C MET A 348 31.72 12.37 -15.30
N LEU A 349 30.47 12.74 -15.49
CA LEU A 349 29.62 13.36 -14.48
C LEU A 349 28.96 12.24 -13.64
N CYS A 350 29.14 12.32 -12.31
CA CYS A 350 28.56 11.42 -11.35
C CYS A 350 27.62 12.19 -10.43
N VAL A 351 26.44 11.66 -10.19
CA VAL A 351 25.39 12.24 -9.33
C VAL A 351 24.94 11.18 -8.33
N ILE A 352 25.02 11.50 -7.05
CA ILE A 352 24.50 10.65 -5.98
C ILE A 352 23.22 11.29 -5.48
N CYS A 353 22.11 10.52 -5.49
CA CYS A 353 20.82 10.98 -5.04
C CYS A 353 20.11 9.89 -4.23
N LYS A 354 19.02 10.25 -3.55
CA LYS A 354 18.13 9.28 -2.97
C LYS A 354 17.40 8.51 -4.08
N GLU A 355 17.02 7.27 -3.81
CA GLU A 355 16.30 6.45 -4.77
C GLU A 355 15.00 7.10 -5.25
N GLU A 356 14.28 7.80 -4.37
CA GLU A 356 13.05 8.54 -4.66
C GLU A 356 13.24 9.72 -5.63
N ASP A 357 14.45 10.32 -5.65
CA ASP A 357 14.79 11.48 -6.50
C ASP A 357 15.41 11.06 -7.85
N ARG A 358 15.66 9.79 -8.07
CA ARG A 358 16.38 9.22 -9.23
C ARG A 358 15.86 9.72 -10.56
N ASP A 359 14.54 9.57 -10.81
CA ASP A 359 13.93 9.91 -12.10
C ASP A 359 13.98 11.42 -12.38
N SER A 360 13.88 12.23 -11.34
CA SER A 360 14.06 13.69 -11.42
C SER A 360 15.50 14.06 -11.81
N MET A 361 16.49 13.41 -11.18
CA MET A 361 17.90 13.64 -11.49
C MET A 361 18.25 13.20 -12.91
N VAL A 362 17.73 12.05 -13.37
CA VAL A 362 17.93 11.59 -14.75
C VAL A 362 17.39 12.60 -15.77
N ARG A 363 16.19 13.18 -15.53
CA ARG A 363 15.63 14.23 -16.39
C ARG A 363 16.52 15.47 -16.43
N LEU A 364 17.02 15.93 -15.29
CA LEU A 364 17.91 17.08 -15.21
C LEU A 364 19.25 16.84 -15.90
N ILE A 365 19.83 15.64 -15.78
CA ILE A 365 21.05 15.26 -16.52
C ILE A 365 20.81 15.39 -18.03
N PHE A 366 19.72 14.83 -18.56
CA PHE A 366 19.39 14.96 -19.98
C PHE A 366 19.12 16.40 -20.41
N GLN A 367 18.48 17.19 -19.55
CA GLN A 367 18.13 18.59 -19.84
C GLN A 367 19.36 19.51 -19.90
N HIS A 368 20.34 19.29 -19.03
CA HIS A 368 21.48 20.21 -18.84
C HIS A 368 22.78 19.69 -19.39
N THR A 369 22.81 18.47 -19.96
CA THR A 369 24.02 17.91 -20.59
C THR A 369 23.73 17.45 -22.03
N THR A 370 24.79 17.12 -22.77
CA THR A 370 24.72 16.58 -24.13
C THR A 370 24.65 15.03 -24.15
N THR A 371 24.60 14.38 -22.99
CA THR A 371 24.62 12.91 -22.93
C THR A 371 23.40 12.30 -23.61
N LEU A 372 23.61 11.16 -24.26
CA LEU A 372 22.53 10.34 -24.83
C LEU A 372 22.13 9.16 -23.94
N GLY A 373 22.80 8.97 -22.80
CA GLY A 373 22.54 7.87 -21.90
C GLY A 373 23.14 8.06 -20.52
N VAL A 374 22.40 7.63 -19.52
CA VAL A 374 22.79 7.65 -18.10
C VAL A 374 22.88 6.20 -17.62
N ARG A 375 23.95 5.86 -16.93
CA ARG A 375 24.10 4.58 -16.23
C ARG A 375 23.67 4.78 -14.78
N GLU A 376 23.00 3.76 -14.24
CA GLU A 376 22.57 3.72 -12.85
C GLU A 376 23.23 2.54 -12.13
N SER A 377 23.64 2.77 -10.89
CA SER A 377 24.00 1.73 -9.93
C SER A 377 23.45 2.11 -8.56
N ASN A 378 22.98 1.11 -7.81
CA ASN A 378 22.47 1.31 -6.45
C ASN A 378 23.56 0.92 -5.45
N SER A 379 23.94 1.88 -4.61
CA SER A 379 25.00 1.71 -3.63
C SER A 379 24.49 1.89 -2.21
N ARG A 380 24.95 1.03 -1.31
CA ARG A 380 24.70 1.22 0.13
C ARG A 380 25.69 2.24 0.68
N ARG A 381 25.19 3.32 1.24
CA ARG A 381 25.97 4.37 1.88
C ARG A 381 25.91 4.22 3.40
N TYR A 382 27.08 4.23 4.06
CA TYR A 382 27.19 4.22 5.50
C TYR A 382 27.52 5.63 5.98
N THR A 383 26.63 6.24 6.77
CA THR A 383 26.78 7.60 7.27
C THR A 383 26.75 7.64 8.79
N LEU A 384 27.50 8.56 9.38
CA LEU A 384 27.35 8.89 10.79
C LEU A 384 26.09 9.73 10.97
N GLN A 385 25.38 9.54 12.08
CA GLN A 385 24.29 10.44 12.46
C GLN A 385 24.84 11.84 12.68
N ARG A 386 24.12 12.87 12.22
CA ARG A 386 24.60 14.25 12.22
C ARG A 386 23.59 15.14 12.93
N ASN A 387 24.07 15.87 13.94
CA ASN A 387 23.34 16.90 14.62
C ASN A 387 24.07 18.23 14.54
N MET A 388 23.34 19.32 14.34
CA MET A 388 23.87 20.69 14.39
C MET A 388 23.58 21.28 15.76
N GLU A 389 24.59 21.81 16.43
CA GLU A 389 24.43 22.58 17.66
C GLU A 389 25.07 23.96 17.48
N THR A 390 24.49 24.97 18.08
CA THR A 390 25.10 26.31 18.15
C THR A 390 25.82 26.43 19.47
N ILE A 391 27.12 26.73 19.42
CA ILE A 391 27.95 26.99 20.60
C ILE A 391 28.16 28.49 20.71
N HIS A 392 27.83 29.04 21.87
CA HIS A 392 28.05 30.43 22.21
C HIS A 392 29.48 30.59 22.76
N GLY A 393 30.36 31.24 22.03
CA GLY A 393 31.76 31.42 22.40
C GLY A 393 32.16 32.87 22.56
N PRO A 394 33.38 33.10 23.05
CA PRO A 394 33.89 34.47 23.28
C PRO A 394 34.10 35.30 22.01
N LEU A 395 34.16 34.62 20.85
CA LEU A 395 34.30 35.24 19.54
C LEU A 395 32.99 35.40 18.79
N GLY A 396 31.87 34.94 19.38
CA GLY A 396 30.56 34.89 18.79
C GLY A 396 30.03 33.42 18.66
N ASP A 397 28.83 33.31 18.13
CA ASP A 397 28.17 32.04 17.95
C ASP A 397 28.71 31.30 16.73
N VAL A 398 28.94 29.99 16.91
CA VAL A 398 29.40 29.09 15.85
C VAL A 398 28.53 27.83 15.79
N ARG A 399 28.18 27.43 14.63
CA ARG A 399 27.51 26.15 14.40
C ARG A 399 28.54 25.01 14.38
N VAL A 400 28.29 23.99 15.16
CA VAL A 400 29.14 22.81 15.25
C VAL A 400 28.36 21.59 14.83
N LYS A 401 28.88 20.91 13.84
CA LYS A 401 28.38 19.63 13.36
C LYS A 401 28.94 18.52 14.22
N ARG A 402 28.09 17.86 14.97
CA ARG A 402 28.41 16.61 15.65
C ARG A 402 28.04 15.44 14.77
N SER A 403 28.91 14.47 14.67
CA SER A 403 28.68 13.23 13.93
C SER A 403 29.06 12.05 14.78
N GLU A 404 28.14 11.09 14.96
CA GLU A 404 28.37 9.89 15.75
C GLU A 404 27.81 8.64 15.07
N GLY A 405 28.44 7.50 15.33
CA GLY A 405 28.04 6.20 14.79
C GLY A 405 29.26 5.28 14.69
N TYR A 406 29.00 3.98 14.59
CA TYR A 406 30.06 2.97 14.44
C TYR A 406 31.19 3.06 15.48
N GLY A 407 30.87 3.50 16.70
CA GLY A 407 31.85 3.69 17.77
C GLY A 407 32.76 4.93 17.62
N VAL A 408 32.43 5.84 16.69
CA VAL A 408 33.20 7.06 16.41
C VAL A 408 32.36 8.29 16.69
N GLN A 409 32.97 9.28 17.34
CA GLN A 409 32.40 10.63 17.50
C GLN A 409 33.31 11.66 16.83
N ARG A 410 32.74 12.61 16.11
CA ARG A 410 33.45 13.71 15.45
C ARG A 410 32.72 15.03 15.69
N ARG A 411 33.50 16.12 15.78
CA ARG A 411 32.99 17.48 15.88
C ARG A 411 33.69 18.33 14.83
N LYS A 412 32.96 19.18 14.14
CA LYS A 412 33.49 20.09 13.15
C LYS A 412 32.70 21.39 13.19
N VAL A 413 33.43 22.51 13.29
CA VAL A 413 32.82 23.84 13.17
C VAL A 413 32.51 24.11 11.69
N GLU A 414 31.39 24.78 11.41
CA GLU A 414 31.04 25.18 10.05
C GLU A 414 31.98 26.26 9.56
N TYR A 415 32.49 26.04 8.36
CA TYR A 415 33.50 26.90 7.73
C TYR A 415 33.02 28.36 7.59
N GLU A 416 31.73 28.55 7.23
CA GLU A 416 31.14 29.88 7.03
C GLU A 416 31.19 30.72 8.32
N ASP A 417 30.97 30.11 9.49
CA ASP A 417 31.03 30.78 10.77
C ASP A 417 32.48 31.13 11.13
N LEU A 418 33.44 30.22 10.83
CA LEU A 418 34.85 30.50 11.00
C LEU A 418 35.32 31.66 10.10
N ALA A 419 34.92 31.62 8.82
CA ALA A 419 35.27 32.63 7.85
C ALA A 419 34.66 34.00 8.19
N ARG A 420 33.42 34.03 8.64
CA ARG A 420 32.74 35.23 9.14
C ARG A 420 33.50 35.85 10.31
N ILE A 421 33.78 35.07 11.36
CA ILE A 421 34.50 35.55 12.57
C ILE A 421 35.92 36.00 12.21
N ALA A 422 36.65 35.24 11.36
CA ALA A 422 37.98 35.60 10.91
C ALA A 422 37.99 36.98 10.24
N LYS A 423 37.04 37.23 9.35
CA LYS A 423 36.87 38.50 8.66
C LYS A 423 36.47 39.63 9.61
N GLU A 424 35.54 39.43 10.52
CA GLU A 424 35.07 40.43 11.49
C GLU A 424 36.12 40.81 12.51
N LYS A 425 37.00 39.87 12.89
CA LYS A 425 38.03 40.08 13.92
C LYS A 425 39.43 40.33 13.36
N GLY A 426 39.60 40.29 12.04
CA GLY A 426 40.90 40.46 11.39
C GLY A 426 41.91 39.36 11.74
N MET A 427 41.43 38.14 11.95
CA MET A 427 42.21 36.97 12.36
C MET A 427 42.30 35.95 11.24
N SER A 428 43.31 35.07 11.30
CA SER A 428 43.31 33.86 10.46
C SER A 428 42.28 32.82 10.92
N ILE A 429 41.82 31.97 10.02
CA ILE A 429 40.91 30.90 10.37
C ILE A 429 41.51 30.00 11.46
N ASP A 430 42.79 29.69 11.37
CA ASP A 430 43.48 28.85 12.36
C ASP A 430 43.54 29.47 13.76
N GLU A 431 43.68 30.81 13.85
CA GLU A 431 43.61 31.54 15.11
C GLU A 431 42.21 31.50 15.71
N VAL A 432 41.18 31.61 14.87
CA VAL A 432 39.77 31.47 15.30
C VAL A 432 39.51 30.06 15.83
N VAL A 433 39.91 28.99 15.12
CA VAL A 433 39.78 27.60 15.55
C VAL A 433 40.46 27.36 16.90
N LYS A 434 41.72 27.85 17.06
CA LYS A 434 42.45 27.71 18.34
C LYS A 434 41.76 28.41 19.51
N LYS A 435 41.13 29.57 19.28
CA LYS A 435 40.45 30.35 20.32
C LYS A 435 39.06 29.78 20.67
N ILE A 436 38.39 29.11 19.74
CA ILE A 436 37.14 28.44 20.00
C ILE A 436 37.36 27.16 20.86
N GLY A 437 38.56 26.55 20.80
CA GLY A 437 38.92 25.41 21.65
C GLY A 437 38.22 24.12 21.31
N LEU A 438 37.88 23.91 20.05
CA LEU A 438 37.16 22.72 19.53
C LEU A 438 38.08 21.83 18.69
#